data_fa5d8670e27fa6c52d8032d7b95bd6c2
#
_entry.id   fa5d8670e27fa6c52d8032d7b95bd6c2
#
_cell.length_a   1.000
_cell.length_b   1.000
_cell.length_c   1.000
_cell.angle_alpha   90.00
_cell.angle_beta   90.00
_cell.angle_gamma   90.00
#
_symmetry.space_group_name_H-M   'P 1'
#
loop_
_entity.id
_entity.type
_entity.pdbx_description
1 polymer ?
#
loop_
_entity_poly.entity_id
_entity_poly.type
_entity_poly.pdbx_seq_one_letter_code
_entity_poly.pdbx_strand_id
1 'polypeptide(L)'
;MQKEINQLYNTEKLKRRNSLRSFKHMPLKIELKPHESIIIGESLITNDGERTRFYIEGNVPILREKFILREKEANTPCKRVYFVVQQMYLAKDPTPLQPIYLEYVRDLQSAAPSLIPYIAPINENIINNDYYSAIKNADRLVKKEEEFFGK
;
A
#
# COMPACT_ATOMS: atom_id res chain seq x y z
N MET A 1 16.88 23.23 -12.37
CA MET A 1 15.68 22.37 -12.35
C MET A 1 15.93 21.04 -11.67
N GLN A 2 16.91 20.26 -12.09
CA GLN A 2 17.22 18.97 -11.45
C GLN A 2 17.74 19.11 -10.00
N LYS A 3 18.52 20.16 -9.71
CA LYS A 3 19.01 20.47 -8.37
C LYS A 3 17.89 20.84 -7.40
N GLU A 4 16.88 21.58 -7.86
CA GLU A 4 15.72 21.97 -7.04
C GLU A 4 14.83 20.76 -6.70
N ILE A 5 14.61 19.86 -7.66
CA ILE A 5 13.88 18.61 -7.47
C ILE A 5 14.61 17.72 -6.46
N ASN A 6 15.93 17.60 -6.59
CA ASN A 6 16.75 16.81 -5.66
C ASN A 6 16.75 17.43 -4.26
N GLN A 7 16.73 18.76 -4.16
CA GLN A 7 16.70 19.47 -2.88
C GLN A 7 15.35 19.29 -2.19
N LEU A 8 14.24 19.39 -2.93
CA LEU A 8 12.90 19.10 -2.43
C LEU A 8 12.77 17.64 -1.97
N TYR A 9 13.25 16.71 -2.77
CA TYR A 9 13.25 15.28 -2.44
C TYR A 9 14.04 15.01 -1.15
N ASN A 10 15.21 15.60 -1.01
CA ASN A 10 16.05 15.45 0.20
C ASN A 10 15.40 16.11 1.42
N THR A 11 14.74 17.25 1.25
CA THR A 11 14.03 17.95 2.33
C THR A 11 12.84 17.12 2.83
N GLU A 12 12.07 16.56 1.92
CA GLU A 12 10.95 15.67 2.25
C GLU A 12 11.44 14.38 2.93
N LYS A 13 12.53 13.81 2.44
CA LYS A 13 13.14 12.62 3.03
C LYS A 13 13.67 12.90 4.46
N LEU A 14 14.24 14.08 4.69
CA LEU A 14 14.68 14.53 6.00
C LEU A 14 13.51 14.78 6.97
N LYS A 15 12.43 15.41 6.50
CA LYS A 15 11.21 15.62 7.28
C LYS A 15 10.60 14.28 7.70
N ARG A 16 10.57 13.30 6.80
CA ARG A 16 10.11 11.95 7.11
C ARG A 16 10.99 11.25 8.13
N ARG A 17 12.30 11.35 7.99
CA ARG A 17 13.25 10.80 8.99
C ARG A 17 13.05 11.43 10.37
N ASN A 18 12.83 12.75 10.43
CA ASN A 18 12.59 13.44 11.68
C ASN A 18 11.22 13.12 12.29
N SER A 19 10.17 13.00 11.44
CA SER A 19 8.86 12.53 11.88
C SER A 19 8.92 11.08 12.38
N LEU A 20 9.63 10.21 11.67
CA LEU A 20 9.84 8.82 12.07
C LEU A 20 10.69 8.69 13.35
N ARG A 21 11.63 9.60 13.60
CA ARG A 21 12.39 9.65 14.85
C ARG A 21 11.50 9.95 16.06
N SER A 22 10.48 10.82 15.90
CA SER A 22 9.54 11.11 16.98
C SER A 22 8.63 9.93 17.30
N PHE A 23 8.34 9.06 16.31
CA PHE A 23 7.58 7.82 16.48
C PHE A 23 8.42 6.63 16.95
N LYS A 24 9.74 6.73 16.92
CA LYS A 24 10.67 5.64 17.27
C LYS A 24 10.56 5.17 18.73
N HIS A 25 9.95 5.99 19.57
CA HIS A 25 9.72 5.68 21.00
C HIS A 25 8.29 5.26 21.31
N MET A 26 7.41 5.14 20.28
CA MET A 26 6.02 4.72 20.45
C MET A 26 5.87 3.31 19.88
N PRO A 27 5.93 2.28 20.72
CA PRO A 27 5.71 0.92 20.24
C PRO A 27 4.28 0.75 19.73
N LEU A 28 4.15 0.10 18.58
CA LEU A 28 2.84 -0.29 18.04
C LEU A 28 2.43 -1.63 18.63
N LYS A 29 1.31 -1.64 19.33
CA LYS A 29 0.73 -2.87 19.85
C LYS A 29 -0.01 -3.63 18.75
N ILE A 30 0.37 -4.86 18.54
CA ILE A 30 -0.25 -5.78 17.58
C ILE A 30 -0.91 -6.93 18.35
N GLU A 31 -2.12 -7.25 17.93
CA GLU A 31 -2.83 -8.45 18.39
C GLU A 31 -3.17 -9.30 17.17
N LEU A 32 -2.78 -10.57 17.20
CA LEU A 32 -3.07 -11.55 16.16
C LEU A 32 -3.98 -12.66 16.69
N LYS A 33 -5.04 -12.92 15.97
CA LYS A 33 -5.90 -14.08 16.17
C LYS A 33 -5.16 -15.36 15.77
N PRO A 34 -5.66 -16.54 16.19
CA PRO A 34 -5.11 -17.79 15.69
C PRO A 34 -5.06 -17.82 14.16
N HIS A 35 -3.90 -18.21 13.61
CA HIS A 35 -3.62 -18.34 12.16
C HIS A 35 -3.70 -17.02 11.36
N GLU A 36 -3.88 -15.87 12.01
CA GLU A 36 -3.85 -14.57 11.36
C GLU A 36 -2.42 -14.20 10.94
N SER A 37 -2.31 -13.63 9.75
CA SER A 37 -1.02 -13.18 9.20
C SER A 37 -0.88 -11.66 9.25
N ILE A 38 0.37 -11.21 9.24
CA ILE A 38 0.76 -9.80 9.16
C ILE A 38 2.07 -9.70 8.37
N ILE A 39 2.19 -8.67 7.54
CA ILE A 39 3.48 -8.35 6.91
C ILE A 39 4.19 -7.31 7.78
N ILE A 40 5.42 -7.58 8.13
CA ILE A 40 6.33 -6.68 8.83
C ILE A 40 7.60 -6.57 8.00
N GLY A 41 7.81 -5.41 7.38
CA GLY A 41 8.91 -5.21 6.44
C GLY A 41 8.79 -6.11 5.22
N GLU A 42 9.77 -6.98 5.04
CA GLU A 42 9.81 -7.94 3.92
C GLU A 42 9.33 -9.35 4.32
N SER A 43 8.78 -9.49 5.54
CA SER A 43 8.46 -10.81 6.09
C SER A 43 6.95 -10.97 6.34
N LEU A 44 6.42 -12.09 5.90
CA LEU A 44 5.07 -12.52 6.29
C LEU A 44 5.17 -13.35 7.56
N ILE A 45 4.48 -12.92 8.60
CA ILE A 45 4.44 -13.60 9.89
C ILE A 45 3.02 -14.13 10.09
N THR A 46 2.91 -15.41 10.43
CA THR A 46 1.62 -16.06 10.70
C THR A 46 1.60 -16.58 12.14
N ASN A 47 0.54 -16.25 12.85
CA ASN A 47 0.33 -16.77 14.19
C ASN A 47 -0.09 -18.24 14.14
N ASP A 48 0.75 -19.12 14.63
CA ASP A 48 0.53 -20.56 14.59
C ASP A 48 -0.47 -21.07 15.63
N GLY A 49 -0.60 -20.36 16.74
CA GLY A 49 -1.34 -20.85 17.88
C GLY A 49 -2.45 -19.93 18.35
N GLU A 50 -2.51 -19.77 19.66
CA GLU A 50 -3.51 -18.95 20.33
C GLU A 50 -3.34 -17.46 20.04
N ARG A 51 -4.38 -16.67 20.36
CA ARG A 51 -4.33 -15.22 20.28
C ARG A 51 -3.07 -14.67 20.97
N THR A 52 -2.31 -13.86 20.25
CA THR A 52 -1.01 -13.34 20.67
C THR A 52 -0.99 -11.82 20.59
N ARG A 53 -0.26 -11.21 21.51
CA ARG A 53 0.00 -9.77 21.55
C ARG A 53 1.50 -9.54 21.58
N PHE A 54 1.94 -8.53 20.84
CA PHE A 54 3.33 -8.10 20.86
C PHE A 54 3.42 -6.61 20.48
N TYR A 55 4.58 -6.03 20.75
CA TYR A 55 4.87 -4.65 20.37
C TYR A 55 5.91 -4.64 19.26
N ILE A 56 5.72 -3.73 18.31
CA ILE A 56 6.70 -3.48 17.25
C ILE A 56 7.25 -2.08 17.45
N GLU A 57 8.57 -1.98 17.49
CA GLU A 57 9.30 -0.71 17.47
C GLU A 57 10.14 -0.66 16.18
N GLY A 58 10.09 0.45 15.45
CA GLY A 58 10.87 0.64 14.24
C GLY A 58 10.09 1.30 13.11
N ASN A 59 10.71 1.32 11.94
CA ASN A 59 10.25 2.09 10.79
C ASN A 59 9.93 1.23 9.56
N VAL A 60 9.69 -0.04 9.75
CA VAL A 60 9.32 -0.94 8.65
C VAL A 60 7.83 -0.81 8.35
N PRO A 61 7.42 -0.98 7.09
CA PRO A 61 6.00 -1.00 6.76
C PRO A 61 5.32 -2.22 7.38
N ILE A 62 4.09 -2.02 7.85
CA ILE A 62 3.29 -3.07 8.48
C ILE A 62 1.97 -3.14 7.72
N LEU A 63 1.56 -4.34 7.33
CA LEU A 63 0.30 -4.56 6.64
C LEU A 63 -0.46 -5.71 7.29
N ARG A 64 -1.68 -5.39 7.75
CA ARG A 64 -2.55 -6.38 8.39
C ARG A 64 -3.21 -7.28 7.36
N GLU A 65 -3.58 -8.48 7.77
CA GLU A 65 -4.14 -9.54 6.93
C GLU A 65 -5.27 -9.07 6.01
N LYS A 66 -6.17 -8.25 6.52
CA LYS A 66 -7.31 -7.74 5.71
C LYS A 66 -6.90 -6.95 4.47
N PHE A 67 -5.68 -6.43 4.44
CA PHE A 67 -5.13 -5.69 3.31
C PHE A 67 -4.10 -6.46 2.49
N ILE A 68 -3.78 -7.69 2.89
CA ILE A 68 -2.82 -8.51 2.17
C ILE A 68 -3.54 -9.20 1.00
N LEU A 69 -3.13 -8.87 -0.22
CA LEU A 69 -3.52 -9.58 -1.42
C LEU A 69 -2.32 -10.40 -1.90
N ARG A 70 -2.52 -11.69 -2.12
CA ARG A 70 -1.47 -12.55 -2.66
C ARG A 70 -1.43 -12.42 -4.18
N GLU A 71 -0.26 -12.58 -4.79
CA GLU A 71 -0.07 -12.44 -6.23
C GLU A 71 -1.08 -13.30 -7.02
N LYS A 72 -1.28 -14.54 -6.61
CA LYS A 72 -2.22 -15.47 -7.26
C LYS A 72 -3.69 -15.02 -7.17
N GLU A 73 -4.01 -14.12 -6.25
CA GLU A 73 -5.36 -13.58 -6.07
C GLU A 73 -5.58 -12.33 -6.92
N ALA A 74 -4.53 -11.74 -7.49
CA ALA A 74 -4.59 -10.55 -8.35
C ALA A 74 -5.04 -10.92 -9.77
N ASN A 75 -6.26 -11.44 -9.89
CA ASN A 75 -6.81 -12.05 -11.11
C ASN A 75 -7.85 -11.17 -11.83
N THR A 76 -8.01 -9.92 -11.39
CA THR A 76 -8.85 -8.93 -12.07
C THR A 76 -8.06 -7.65 -12.31
N PRO A 77 -8.48 -6.77 -13.25
CA PRO A 77 -7.78 -5.51 -13.49
C PRO A 77 -7.62 -4.65 -12.24
N CYS A 78 -8.67 -4.50 -11.43
CA CYS A 78 -8.60 -3.71 -10.20
C CYS A 78 -7.74 -4.38 -9.12
N LYS A 79 -7.77 -5.70 -9.01
CA LYS A 79 -6.90 -6.44 -8.10
C LYS A 79 -5.42 -6.32 -8.48
N ARG A 80 -5.10 -6.21 -9.78
CA ARG A 80 -3.73 -5.94 -10.23
C ARG A 80 -3.27 -4.54 -9.82
N VAL A 81 -4.16 -3.54 -9.93
CA VAL A 81 -3.88 -2.19 -9.40
C VAL A 81 -3.64 -2.26 -7.89
N TYR A 82 -4.50 -2.95 -7.15
CA TYR A 82 -4.33 -3.15 -5.72
C TYR A 82 -2.97 -3.77 -5.38
N PHE A 83 -2.63 -4.84 -6.09
CA PHE A 83 -1.38 -5.58 -5.83
C PHE A 83 -0.14 -4.71 -6.07
N VAL A 84 -0.09 -3.94 -7.16
CA VAL A 84 1.04 -3.05 -7.41
C VAL A 84 1.13 -1.92 -6.37
N VAL A 85 0.01 -1.39 -5.93
CA VAL A 85 -0.04 -0.38 -4.84
C VAL A 85 0.48 -0.99 -3.53
N GLN A 86 0.08 -2.22 -3.22
CA GLN A 86 0.60 -2.95 -2.06
C GLN A 86 2.12 -3.12 -2.13
N GLN A 87 2.65 -3.49 -3.29
CA GLN A 87 4.10 -3.62 -3.49
C GLN A 87 4.82 -2.28 -3.35
N MET A 88 4.22 -1.19 -3.83
CA MET A 88 4.75 0.16 -3.64
C MET A 88 4.84 0.53 -2.15
N TYR A 89 3.81 0.19 -1.37
CA TYR A 89 3.80 0.44 0.08
C TYR A 89 4.92 -0.31 0.79
N LEU A 90 5.16 -1.56 0.41
CA LEU A 90 6.15 -2.43 1.04
C LEU A 90 7.58 -2.18 0.56
N ALA A 91 7.75 -1.56 -0.61
CA ALA A 91 9.06 -1.34 -1.21
C ALA A 91 9.85 -0.23 -0.50
N LYS A 92 11.16 -0.41 -0.39
CA LYS A 92 12.07 0.66 0.06
C LYS A 92 12.09 1.82 -0.94
N ASP A 93 12.05 1.50 -2.24
CA ASP A 93 11.97 2.45 -3.33
C ASP A 93 10.84 2.01 -4.28
N PRO A 94 9.69 2.71 -4.27
CA PRO A 94 8.57 2.38 -5.14
C PRO A 94 8.73 2.85 -6.58
N THR A 95 9.75 3.64 -6.90
CA THR A 95 9.94 4.26 -8.21
C THR A 95 9.87 3.26 -9.39
N PRO A 96 10.52 2.09 -9.33
CA PRO A 96 10.46 1.11 -10.42
C PRO A 96 9.05 0.55 -10.68
N LEU A 97 8.13 0.66 -9.71
CA LEU A 97 6.77 0.15 -9.82
C LEU A 97 5.80 1.18 -10.42
N GLN A 98 6.17 2.46 -10.46
CA GLN A 98 5.31 3.53 -10.98
C GLN A 98 4.89 3.32 -12.44
N PRO A 99 5.79 2.93 -13.39
CA PRO A 99 5.38 2.65 -14.77
C PRO A 99 4.34 1.52 -14.87
N ILE A 100 4.49 0.48 -14.06
CA ILE A 100 3.56 -0.66 -14.03
C ILE A 100 2.18 -0.21 -13.55
N TYR A 101 2.13 0.58 -12.49
CA TYR A 101 0.90 1.17 -11.97
C TYR A 101 0.20 2.02 -13.05
N LEU A 102 0.93 2.90 -13.72
CA LEU A 102 0.38 3.77 -14.76
C LEU A 102 -0.18 2.98 -15.94
N GLU A 103 0.48 1.91 -16.34
CA GLU A 103 -0.01 1.02 -17.39
C GLU A 103 -1.34 0.37 -17.02
N TYR A 104 -1.42 -0.21 -15.82
CA TYR A 104 -2.66 -0.82 -15.33
C TYR A 104 -3.81 0.18 -15.21
N VAL A 105 -3.52 1.39 -14.74
CA VAL A 105 -4.52 2.44 -14.59
C VAL A 105 -5.03 2.94 -15.95
N ARG A 106 -4.15 3.10 -16.94
CA ARG A 106 -4.54 3.49 -18.30
C ARG A 106 -5.46 2.45 -18.93
N ASP A 107 -5.09 1.19 -18.83
CA ASP A 107 -5.90 0.09 -19.37
C ASP A 107 -7.28 0.06 -18.71
N LEU A 108 -7.31 0.22 -17.39
CA LEU A 108 -8.54 0.22 -16.61
C LEU A 108 -9.44 1.42 -16.95
N GLN A 109 -8.87 2.62 -17.09
CA GLN A 109 -9.60 3.84 -17.46
C GLN A 109 -10.24 3.70 -18.85
N SER A 110 -9.54 3.07 -19.78
CA SER A 110 -10.06 2.81 -21.13
C SER A 110 -11.18 1.76 -21.14
N ALA A 111 -11.00 0.69 -20.38
CA ALA A 111 -11.93 -0.43 -20.35
C ALA A 111 -13.18 -0.18 -19.50
N ALA A 112 -13.05 0.57 -18.42
CA ALA A 112 -14.13 0.81 -17.47
C ALA A 112 -14.14 2.26 -16.97
N PRO A 113 -14.61 3.23 -17.79
CA PRO A 113 -14.65 4.65 -17.41
C PRO A 113 -15.44 4.93 -16.12
N SER A 114 -16.42 4.09 -15.80
CA SER A 114 -17.21 4.21 -14.57
C SER A 114 -16.38 4.07 -13.28
N LEU A 115 -15.19 3.49 -13.38
CA LEU A 115 -14.28 3.33 -12.24
C LEU A 115 -13.31 4.50 -12.04
N ILE A 116 -13.27 5.46 -12.98
CA ILE A 116 -12.36 6.63 -12.89
C ILE A 116 -12.49 7.37 -11.56
N PRO A 117 -13.69 7.64 -11.02
CA PRO A 117 -13.81 8.32 -9.72
C PRO A 117 -13.15 7.59 -8.55
N TYR A 118 -12.96 6.27 -8.67
CA TYR A 118 -12.31 5.44 -7.65
C TYR A 118 -10.81 5.31 -7.86
N ILE A 119 -10.33 5.59 -9.06
CA ILE A 119 -8.91 5.62 -9.41
C ILE A 119 -8.27 6.96 -9.00
N ALA A 120 -8.96 8.07 -9.18
CA ALA A 120 -8.46 9.41 -8.91
C ALA A 120 -7.88 9.58 -7.49
N PRO A 121 -8.54 9.11 -6.41
CA PRO A 121 -7.98 9.19 -5.06
C PRO A 121 -6.67 8.39 -4.90
N ILE A 122 -6.54 7.26 -5.58
CA ILE A 122 -5.31 6.46 -5.55
C ILE A 122 -4.16 7.23 -6.19
N ASN A 123 -4.40 7.84 -7.35
CA ASN A 123 -3.40 8.66 -8.03
C ASN A 123 -2.91 9.81 -7.12
N GLU A 124 -3.82 10.48 -6.46
CA GLU A 124 -3.50 11.57 -5.53
C GLU A 124 -2.65 11.07 -4.36
N ASN A 125 -3.01 9.94 -3.77
CA ASN A 125 -2.23 9.33 -2.70
C ASN A 125 -0.80 8.99 -3.14
N ILE A 126 -0.64 8.44 -4.34
CA ILE A 126 0.68 8.08 -4.88
C ILE A 126 1.52 9.33 -5.12
N ILE A 127 0.93 10.39 -5.68
CA ILE A 127 1.61 11.69 -5.88
C ILE A 127 2.11 12.24 -4.53
N ASN A 128 1.33 12.10 -3.48
CA ASN A 128 1.67 12.55 -2.14
C ASN A 128 2.53 11.53 -1.35
N ASN A 129 2.94 10.44 -1.97
CA ASN A 129 3.68 9.34 -1.34
C ASN A 129 2.96 8.74 -0.12
N ASP A 130 1.64 8.81 -0.09
CA ASP A 130 0.79 8.21 0.94
C ASP A 130 0.29 6.85 0.46
N TYR A 131 1.17 5.88 0.46
CA TYR A 131 0.89 4.53 -0.05
C TYR A 131 -0.08 3.74 0.83
N TYR A 132 -0.12 4.03 2.12
CA TYR A 132 -1.09 3.38 3.02
C TYR A 132 -2.52 3.78 2.69
N SER A 133 -2.78 5.07 2.50
CA SER A 133 -4.08 5.56 2.03
C SER A 133 -4.40 5.07 0.62
N ALA A 134 -3.38 4.93 -0.23
CA ALA A 134 -3.53 4.35 -1.57
C ALA A 134 -4.06 2.90 -1.51
N ILE A 135 -3.59 2.08 -0.56
CA ILE A 135 -4.12 0.72 -0.35
C ILE A 135 -5.60 0.76 0.02
N LYS A 136 -5.99 1.64 0.94
CA LYS A 136 -7.40 1.77 1.34
C LYS A 136 -8.30 2.18 0.19
N ASN A 137 -7.86 3.11 -0.65
CA ASN A 137 -8.60 3.53 -1.84
C ASN A 137 -8.59 2.46 -2.93
N ALA A 138 -7.51 1.69 -3.06
CA ALA A 138 -7.46 0.54 -3.96
C ALA A 138 -8.43 -0.57 -3.50
N ASP A 139 -8.60 -0.77 -2.20
CA ASP A 139 -9.62 -1.67 -1.65
C ASP A 139 -11.03 -1.25 -2.06
N ARG A 140 -11.33 0.04 -2.01
CA ARG A 140 -12.60 0.59 -2.50
C ARG A 140 -12.79 0.33 -3.99
N LEU A 141 -11.73 0.51 -4.79
CA LEU A 141 -11.76 0.24 -6.23
C LEU A 141 -12.11 -1.22 -6.51
N VAL A 142 -11.49 -2.15 -5.80
CA VAL A 142 -11.77 -3.59 -5.94
C VAL A 142 -13.22 -3.90 -5.58
N LYS A 143 -13.72 -3.33 -4.49
CA LYS A 143 -15.13 -3.50 -4.07
C LYS A 143 -16.10 -2.94 -5.11
N LYS A 144 -15.78 -1.82 -5.74
CA LYS A 144 -16.60 -1.26 -6.84
C LYS A 144 -16.55 -2.10 -8.10
N GLU A 145 -15.42 -2.70 -8.41
CA GLU A 145 -15.33 -3.67 -9.51
C GLU A 145 -16.28 -4.86 -9.27
N GLU A 146 -16.27 -5.39 -8.07
CA GLU A 146 -17.15 -6.50 -7.68
C GLU A 146 -18.63 -6.08 -7.75
N GLU A 147 -18.96 -4.87 -7.27
CA GLU A 147 -20.32 -4.34 -7.30
C GLU A 147 -20.83 -4.11 -8.72
N PHE A 148 -20.00 -3.57 -9.63
CA PHE A 148 -20.40 -3.21 -10.99
C PHE A 148 -20.33 -4.37 -11.98
N PHE A 149 -19.36 -5.25 -11.84
CA PHE A 149 -19.02 -6.28 -12.84
C PHE A 149 -18.91 -7.68 -12.25
N GLY A 150 -18.83 -7.80 -10.94
CA GLY A 150 -18.64 -9.06 -10.24
C GLY A 150 -19.94 -9.85 -10.08
N LYS A 151 -19.77 -11.06 -9.61
CA LYS A 151 -20.88 -11.95 -9.20
C LYS A 151 -20.71 -12.30 -7.73
#